data_8173f01e1d086cc351e06b9c6bb8802e
#
_entry.id   8173f01e1d086cc351e06b9c6bb8802e
#
_cell.length_a   1.000
_cell.length_b   1.000
_cell.length_c   1.000
_cell.angle_alpha   90.00
_cell.angle_beta   90.00
_cell.angle_gamma   90.00
#
_symmetry.space_group_name_H-M   'P 1'
#
loop_
_entity.id
_entity.type
_entity.pdbx_description
1 polymer ?
#
loop_
_entity_poly.entity_id
_entity_poly.type
_entity_poly.pdbx_seq_one_letter_code
_entity_poly.pdbx_strand_id
1 'polypeptide(L)'
;MKETPQPSNNETLIAQAVRMTITAGNDEQFEISKDCWGGFGELFGKKVAFCLIDTQKTMGNMLMIQSDNYKISFYGANNSQPVMVIECKKLMTQNINGEEAQKMSPSCVVGKSYNMYVGEILK
;
A
#
# COMPACT_ATOMS: atom_id res chain seq x y z
N MET A 1 30.97 1.08 15.21
CA MET A 1 29.78 0.90 15.96
C MET A 1 28.59 0.70 15.04
N LYS A 2 27.68 0.05 15.59
CA LYS A 2 26.49 -0.11 14.84
C LYS A 2 25.68 1.14 14.94
N GLU A 3 25.47 1.74 13.87
CA GLU A 3 24.67 2.92 13.92
C GLU A 3 23.24 2.56 14.18
N THR A 4 22.52 3.50 14.70
CA THR A 4 21.10 3.38 14.86
C THR A 4 20.50 3.08 13.51
N PRO A 5 19.61 2.11 13.42
CA PRO A 5 18.97 1.86 12.14
C PRO A 5 18.30 3.12 11.64
N GLN A 6 18.69 3.54 10.48
CA GLN A 6 18.06 4.66 9.81
C GLN A 6 16.89 4.15 9.01
N PRO A 7 15.84 4.95 8.86
CA PRO A 7 14.84 4.61 7.86
C PRO A 7 15.56 4.43 6.55
N SER A 8 15.23 3.40 5.81
CA SER A 8 15.84 3.24 4.50
C SER A 8 15.46 4.45 3.66
N ASN A 9 16.24 4.71 2.62
CA ASN A 9 15.87 5.78 1.70
C ASN A 9 14.46 5.58 1.18
N ASN A 10 14.06 4.32 1.02
CA ASN A 10 12.73 4.01 0.55
C ASN A 10 11.67 4.49 1.52
N GLU A 11 11.88 4.25 2.82
CA GLU A 11 10.93 4.69 3.82
C GLU A 11 10.87 6.21 3.89
N THR A 12 12.01 6.85 3.73
CA THR A 12 12.06 8.31 3.72
C THR A 12 11.28 8.87 2.53
N LEU A 13 11.48 8.29 1.36
CA LEU A 13 10.79 8.72 0.16
C LEU A 13 9.28 8.54 0.31
N ILE A 14 8.86 7.43 0.91
CA ILE A 14 7.43 7.20 1.14
C ILE A 14 6.88 8.22 2.12
N ALA A 15 7.62 8.51 3.19
CA ALA A 15 7.15 9.48 4.19
C ALA A 15 6.97 10.86 3.59
N GLN A 16 7.81 11.23 2.62
CA GLN A 16 7.74 12.53 1.98
C GLN A 16 6.78 12.58 0.80
N ALA A 17 6.28 11.42 0.36
CA ALA A 17 5.36 11.39 -0.76
C ALA A 17 4.02 12.00 -0.37
N VAL A 18 3.37 12.62 -1.34
CA VAL A 18 2.07 13.25 -1.09
C VAL A 18 0.95 12.52 -1.80
N ARG A 19 1.29 11.56 -2.66
CA ARG A 19 0.28 10.89 -3.45
C ARG A 19 0.76 9.48 -3.78
N MET A 20 -0.16 8.56 -3.95
CA MET A 20 0.14 7.16 -4.15
C MET A 20 -0.83 6.58 -5.18
N THR A 21 -0.33 5.78 -6.11
CA THR A 21 -1.16 5.08 -7.07
C THR A 21 -0.81 3.61 -7.08
N ILE A 22 -1.76 2.80 -7.53
CA ILE A 22 -1.53 1.38 -7.72
C ILE A 22 -1.76 1.06 -9.20
N THR A 23 -0.84 0.30 -9.77
CA THR A 23 -0.98 -0.19 -11.14
C THR A 23 -1.15 -1.69 -11.08
N ALA A 24 -2.25 -2.20 -11.61
CA ALA A 24 -2.57 -3.63 -11.55
C ALA A 24 -3.20 -4.06 -12.86
N GLY A 25 -3.21 -5.35 -13.09
CA GLY A 25 -3.80 -5.90 -14.29
C GLY A 25 -3.03 -5.50 -15.53
N ASN A 26 -3.74 -4.98 -16.52
CA ASN A 26 -3.14 -4.59 -17.80
C ASN A 26 -2.69 -3.14 -17.73
N ASP A 27 -1.89 -2.82 -16.72
CA ASP A 27 -1.38 -1.45 -16.52
C ASP A 27 -2.48 -0.46 -16.18
N GLU A 28 -3.57 -0.95 -15.64
CA GLU A 28 -4.62 -0.09 -15.13
C GLU A 28 -4.16 0.54 -13.83
N GLN A 29 -4.30 1.85 -13.75
CA GLN A 29 -3.79 2.61 -12.64
C GLN A 29 -4.93 3.32 -11.91
N PHE A 30 -4.88 3.31 -10.59
CA PHE A 30 -5.86 4.06 -9.81
C PHE A 30 -5.16 4.69 -8.62
N GLU A 31 -5.70 5.81 -8.19
CA GLU A 31 -5.11 6.57 -7.10
C GLU A 31 -5.79 6.19 -5.79
N ILE A 32 -4.99 6.04 -4.73
CA ILE A 32 -5.53 5.83 -3.39
C ILE A 32 -4.88 6.82 -2.46
N SER A 33 -5.52 7.07 -1.33
CA SER A 33 -4.96 7.96 -0.33
C SER A 33 -3.68 7.36 0.23
N LYS A 34 -2.68 8.21 0.45
CA LYS A 34 -1.45 7.75 1.06
C LYS A 34 -1.70 7.19 2.46
N ASP A 35 -2.77 7.64 3.11
CA ASP A 35 -3.15 7.09 4.40
C ASP A 35 -3.48 5.60 4.33
N CYS A 36 -3.72 5.09 3.13
CA CYS A 36 -4.00 3.67 2.93
C CYS A 36 -2.73 2.84 2.81
N TRP A 37 -1.57 3.46 2.91
CA TRP A 37 -0.31 2.73 2.94
C TRP A 37 -0.13 2.11 4.33
N GLY A 38 -0.03 0.81 4.37
CA GLY A 38 0.07 0.10 5.65
C GLY A 38 1.49 -0.13 6.13
N GLY A 39 2.47 0.05 5.25
CA GLY A 39 3.86 -0.07 5.63
C GLY A 39 4.50 -1.35 5.12
N PHE A 40 5.74 -1.55 5.54
CA PHE A 40 6.52 -2.73 5.23
C PHE A 40 6.46 -3.71 6.39
N GLY A 41 6.63 -4.98 6.09
CA GLY A 41 6.71 -5.99 7.13
C GLY A 41 7.45 -7.21 6.64
N GLU A 42 7.40 -8.24 7.47
CA GLU A 42 8.04 -9.50 7.11
C GLU A 42 7.14 -10.64 7.58
N LEU A 43 6.83 -11.56 6.67
CA LEU A 43 6.03 -12.72 6.97
C LEU A 43 6.77 -13.95 6.47
N PHE A 44 7.07 -14.87 7.41
CA PHE A 44 7.73 -16.14 7.07
C PHE A 44 8.99 -15.93 6.24
N GLY A 45 9.77 -14.90 6.60
CA GLY A 45 11.02 -14.60 5.92
C GLY A 45 10.89 -13.81 4.64
N LYS A 46 9.67 -13.47 4.23
CA LYS A 46 9.46 -12.70 3.01
C LYS A 46 9.21 -11.24 3.37
N LYS A 47 9.82 -10.34 2.62
CA LYS A 47 9.55 -8.92 2.80
C LYS A 47 8.26 -8.60 2.09
N VAL A 48 7.37 -7.92 2.80
CA VAL A 48 6.03 -7.66 2.29
C VAL A 48 5.67 -6.20 2.45
N ALA A 49 4.69 -5.79 1.66
CA ALA A 49 4.08 -4.47 1.75
C ALA A 49 2.61 -4.65 2.04
N PHE A 50 2.07 -3.75 2.84
CA PHE A 50 0.66 -3.76 3.21
C PHE A 50 -0.01 -2.52 2.62
N CYS A 51 -1.12 -2.70 1.92
CA CYS A 51 -1.92 -1.55 1.54
C CYS A 51 -3.39 -1.86 1.75
N LEU A 52 -4.14 -0.81 2.05
CA LEU A 52 -5.54 -0.94 2.39
C LEU A 52 -6.35 -0.17 1.37
N ILE A 53 -7.38 -0.79 0.85
CA ILE A 53 -8.24 -0.14 -0.12
C ILE A 53 -9.65 -0.16 0.42
N ASP A 54 -10.26 1.03 0.49
CA ASP A 54 -11.64 1.19 0.90
C ASP A 54 -12.51 0.23 0.09
N THR A 55 -13.35 -0.55 0.76
CA THR A 55 -14.19 -1.53 0.07
C THR A 55 -15.14 -0.89 -0.93
N GLN A 56 -15.40 0.41 -0.81
CA GLN A 56 -16.26 1.12 -1.74
C GLN A 56 -15.55 1.46 -3.05
N LYS A 57 -14.24 1.32 -3.11
CA LYS A 57 -13.50 1.49 -4.36
C LYS A 57 -13.59 0.20 -5.15
N THR A 58 -14.72 0.01 -5.79
CA THR A 58 -15.06 -1.26 -6.44
C THR A 58 -14.07 -1.62 -7.53
N MET A 59 -13.77 -0.65 -8.41
CA MET A 59 -12.88 -0.93 -9.54
C MET A 59 -11.48 -1.27 -9.05
N GLY A 60 -10.95 -0.50 -8.07
CA GLY A 60 -9.64 -0.77 -7.54
C GLY A 60 -9.55 -2.15 -6.91
N ASN A 61 -10.53 -2.52 -6.10
CA ASN A 61 -10.55 -3.83 -5.48
C ASN A 61 -10.65 -4.94 -6.53
N MET A 62 -11.44 -4.72 -7.57
CA MET A 62 -11.58 -5.72 -8.61
C MET A 62 -10.26 -5.95 -9.32
N LEU A 63 -9.54 -4.88 -9.65
CA LEU A 63 -8.23 -5.01 -10.28
C LEU A 63 -7.26 -5.77 -9.39
N MET A 64 -7.27 -5.47 -8.09
CA MET A 64 -6.38 -6.15 -7.17
C MET A 64 -6.72 -7.64 -7.03
N ILE A 65 -8.01 -7.96 -7.01
CA ILE A 65 -8.43 -9.35 -6.88
C ILE A 65 -8.03 -10.16 -8.11
N GLN A 66 -8.15 -9.54 -9.29
CA GLN A 66 -7.87 -10.24 -10.54
C GLN A 66 -6.39 -10.33 -10.89
N SER A 67 -5.55 -9.57 -10.21
CA SER A 67 -4.14 -9.47 -10.57
C SER A 67 -3.29 -10.24 -9.59
N ASP A 68 -2.28 -10.95 -10.09
CA ASP A 68 -1.31 -11.60 -9.22
C ASP A 68 -0.21 -10.64 -8.81
N ASN A 69 0.10 -9.68 -9.67
CA ASN A 69 1.17 -8.73 -9.44
C ASN A 69 0.63 -7.32 -9.55
N TYR A 70 1.24 -6.40 -8.81
CA TYR A 70 0.87 -5.00 -8.88
C TYR A 70 2.06 -4.14 -8.48
N LYS A 71 1.97 -2.85 -8.80
CA LYS A 71 2.99 -1.89 -8.44
C LYS A 71 2.36 -0.79 -7.61
N ILE A 72 3.09 -0.34 -6.61
CA ILE A 72 2.67 0.80 -5.80
C ILE A 72 3.66 1.92 -6.09
N SER A 73 3.15 3.05 -6.56
CA SER A 73 3.97 4.20 -6.94
C SER A 73 3.71 5.34 -5.99
N PHE A 74 4.79 5.96 -5.54
CA PHE A 74 4.71 7.10 -4.63
C PHE A 74 5.26 8.34 -5.33
N TYR A 75 4.56 9.46 -5.19
CA TYR A 75 4.90 10.70 -5.88
C TYR A 75 5.16 11.82 -4.89
N GLY A 76 6.20 12.60 -5.16
CA GLY A 76 6.46 13.80 -4.38
C GLY A 76 5.57 14.96 -4.83
N ALA A 77 5.69 16.08 -4.12
CA ALA A 77 4.76 17.19 -4.28
C ALA A 77 4.69 17.75 -5.70
N ASN A 78 5.80 17.85 -6.36
CA ASN A 78 5.84 18.48 -7.68
C ASN A 78 6.36 17.55 -8.77
N ASN A 79 6.29 16.26 -8.53
CA ASN A 79 6.85 15.29 -9.48
C ASN A 79 5.77 14.66 -10.31
N SER A 80 5.97 14.64 -11.62
CA SER A 80 5.11 13.88 -12.51
C SER A 80 5.55 12.42 -12.60
N GLN A 81 6.78 12.14 -12.18
CA GLN A 81 7.31 10.78 -12.14
C GLN A 81 7.33 10.29 -10.71
N PRO A 82 7.12 9.00 -10.48
CA PRO A 82 7.17 8.50 -9.12
C PRO A 82 8.58 8.61 -8.56
N VAL A 83 8.65 8.95 -7.27
CA VAL A 83 9.94 8.97 -6.58
C VAL A 83 10.31 7.57 -6.13
N MET A 84 9.34 6.67 -6.08
CA MET A 84 9.58 5.28 -5.69
C MET A 84 8.48 4.40 -6.24
N VAL A 85 8.86 3.22 -6.72
CA VAL A 85 7.91 2.21 -7.18
C VAL A 85 8.25 0.88 -6.50
N ILE A 86 7.25 0.23 -5.93
CA ILE A 86 7.41 -1.08 -5.31
C ILE A 86 6.63 -2.09 -6.14
N GLU A 87 7.32 -3.13 -6.61
CA GLU A 87 6.66 -4.21 -7.35
C GLU A 87 6.35 -5.33 -6.39
N CYS A 88 5.12 -5.79 -6.40
CA CYS A 88 4.63 -6.77 -5.45
C CYS A 88 3.95 -7.93 -6.14
N LYS A 89 4.06 -9.11 -5.51
CA LYS A 89 3.28 -10.27 -5.87
C LYS A 89 2.26 -10.48 -4.76
N LYS A 90 0.99 -10.53 -5.12
CA LYS A 90 -0.06 -10.65 -4.12
C LYS A 90 0.04 -11.99 -3.40
N LEU A 91 0.06 -11.94 -2.09
CA LEU A 91 0.12 -13.14 -1.26
C LEU A 91 -1.23 -13.44 -0.64
N MET A 92 -1.90 -12.44 -0.14
CA MET A 92 -3.20 -12.64 0.49
C MET A 92 -3.96 -11.34 0.58
N THR A 93 -5.25 -11.46 0.84
CA THR A 93 -6.13 -10.33 1.04
C THR A 93 -6.95 -10.60 2.28
N GLN A 94 -7.15 -9.59 3.11
CA GLN A 94 -7.95 -9.72 4.31
C GLN A 94 -8.84 -8.51 4.44
N ASN A 95 -10.12 -8.78 4.76
CA ASN A 95 -11.05 -7.68 5.01
C ASN A 95 -10.91 -7.21 6.45
N ILE A 96 -10.87 -5.90 6.61
CA ILE A 96 -10.85 -5.27 7.93
C ILE A 96 -12.12 -4.46 8.03
N ASN A 97 -13.02 -4.85 8.93
CA ASN A 97 -14.29 -4.16 9.06
C ASN A 97 -14.09 -2.83 9.79
N GLY A 98 -15.15 -2.01 9.79
CA GLY A 98 -15.07 -0.66 10.32
C GLY A 98 -14.69 -0.60 11.78
N GLU A 99 -15.16 -1.55 12.59
CA GLU A 99 -14.79 -1.56 14.00
C GLU A 99 -13.32 -1.86 14.19
N GLU A 100 -12.82 -2.84 13.45
CA GLU A 100 -11.40 -3.19 13.53
C GLU A 100 -10.53 -2.04 13.06
N ALA A 101 -10.93 -1.39 11.98
CA ALA A 101 -10.17 -0.27 11.44
C ALA A 101 -10.10 0.87 12.47
N GLN A 102 -11.18 1.13 13.16
CA GLN A 102 -11.20 2.20 14.15
C GLN A 102 -10.32 1.91 15.35
N LYS A 103 -10.24 0.64 15.73
CA LYS A 103 -9.36 0.27 16.83
C LYS A 103 -7.92 0.48 16.47
N MET A 104 -7.57 0.25 15.20
CA MET A 104 -6.19 0.39 14.76
C MET A 104 -5.82 1.84 14.47
N SER A 105 -6.79 2.62 13.99
CA SER A 105 -6.51 4.00 13.62
C SER A 105 -7.74 4.86 13.87
N PRO A 106 -7.73 5.62 14.96
CA PRO A 106 -8.87 6.49 15.24
C PRO A 106 -9.14 7.53 14.16
N SER A 107 -8.17 7.78 13.29
CA SER A 107 -8.36 8.73 12.20
C SER A 107 -9.12 8.14 11.03
N CYS A 108 -9.38 6.84 11.03
CA CYS A 108 -10.17 6.23 9.99
C CYS A 108 -11.60 6.73 10.06
N VAL A 109 -12.22 6.86 8.91
CA VAL A 109 -13.60 7.30 8.85
C VAL A 109 -14.49 6.23 9.48
N VAL A 110 -15.41 6.67 10.32
CA VAL A 110 -16.32 5.78 11.02
C VAL A 110 -17.15 4.99 10.00
N GLY A 111 -17.26 3.70 10.21
CA GLY A 111 -18.11 2.85 9.37
C GLY A 111 -17.48 2.38 8.09
N LYS A 112 -16.28 2.82 7.77
CA LYS A 112 -15.61 2.35 6.56
C LYS A 112 -14.86 1.05 6.83
N SER A 113 -14.94 0.15 5.87
CA SER A 113 -14.15 -1.08 5.93
C SER A 113 -13.12 -1.05 4.80
N TYR A 114 -12.12 -1.87 4.95
CA TYR A 114 -10.99 -1.88 4.02
C TYR A 114 -10.62 -3.31 3.68
N ASN A 115 -10.09 -3.50 2.48
CA ASN A 115 -9.42 -4.75 2.14
C ASN A 115 -7.93 -4.50 2.24
N MET A 116 -7.26 -5.30 3.04
CA MET A 116 -5.81 -5.22 3.17
C MET A 116 -5.18 -6.22 2.22
N TYR A 117 -4.31 -5.71 1.38
CA TYR A 117 -3.59 -6.55 0.43
C TYR A 117 -2.16 -6.68 0.88
N VAL A 118 -1.71 -7.93 1.03
CA VAL A 118 -0.35 -8.23 1.44
C VAL A 118 0.37 -8.73 0.21
N GLY A 119 1.44 -8.04 -0.17
CA GLY A 119 2.21 -8.40 -1.34
C GLY A 119 3.67 -8.61 -1.02
N GLU A 120 4.25 -9.66 -1.60
CA GLU A 120 5.68 -9.89 -1.47
C GLU A 120 6.40 -8.87 -2.34
N ILE A 121 7.39 -8.20 -1.78
CA ILE A 121 8.15 -7.19 -2.50
C ILE A 121 9.15 -7.90 -3.40
N LEU A 122 9.04 -7.63 -4.70
CA LEU A 122 9.92 -8.24 -5.69
C LEU A 122 11.10 -7.32 -6.01
N LYS A 123 10.87 -6.02 -5.86
CA LYS A 123 11.91 -5.04 -6.12
C LYS A 123 11.74 -3.84 -5.23
#